data_2ea2a56479ad133f7d79bc1105bc369b
#
_entry.id   2ea2a56479ad133f7d79bc1105bc369b
#
_cell.length_a   1.000
_cell.length_b   1.000
_cell.length_c   1.000
_cell.angle_alpha   90.00
_cell.angle_beta   90.00
_cell.angle_gamma   90.00
#
_symmetry.space_group_name_H-M   'P 1'
#
loop_
_entity.id
_entity.type
_entity.pdbx_description
1 polymer ?
#
loop_
_entity_poly.entity_id
_entity_poly.type
_entity_poly.pdbx_seq_one_letter_code
_entity_poly.pdbx_strand_id
1 'polypeptide(L)'
;MLACLLLMRQKRVLVIDNAHRTAASLSAAGIINPITGKRLNRPYLIDQLLEHAFVIYPRLERFLATSFFRRRKVLRLLESEAEQRQWNARLATGEYSKYLGQIHCRPLQGNGLRFGGFEIAQAAQLDVPAFIRRTRNLLATGDALVENEFSCEELTFSPQGTHWQQYTARAVIFCEGYKLNRNPFFKTIQLNPAKGELLTLRAPAFDDDRIIQKGKWLYRASTGEVRAGTTYTWNELDETPTSAGRKEIEDSIRRFANIDFEVVNHTAGVRPVIRADNRPVIGMHPGNNKIAIFNGLGSKGALQAPFAAVQLIGYLERGQTIHPEFDVCRKLLWQQRRSD
;
A
#
# COMPACT_ATOMS: atom_id res chain seq x y z
N MET A 1 9.25 -2.86 -5.79
CA MET A 1 8.48 -4.06 -6.21
C MET A 1 8.75 -4.41 -7.67
N LEU A 2 8.20 -3.65 -8.63
CA LEU A 2 8.30 -3.96 -10.06
C LEU A 2 9.75 -4.07 -10.53
N ALA A 3 10.61 -3.10 -10.21
CA ALA A 3 12.02 -3.12 -10.52
C ALA A 3 12.74 -4.39 -10.03
N CYS A 4 12.55 -4.77 -8.76
CA CYS A 4 13.14 -6.00 -8.21
C CYS A 4 12.69 -7.24 -8.98
N LEU A 5 11.39 -7.36 -9.29
CA LEU A 5 10.89 -8.52 -10.03
C LEU A 5 11.39 -8.59 -11.47
N LEU A 6 11.66 -7.45 -12.10
CA LEU A 6 12.28 -7.38 -13.43
C LEU A 6 13.76 -7.76 -13.36
N LEU A 7 14.51 -7.25 -12.36
CA LEU A 7 15.91 -7.61 -12.13
C LEU A 7 16.07 -9.11 -11.84
N MET A 8 15.21 -9.71 -11.03
CA MET A 8 15.17 -11.17 -10.81
C MET A 8 14.96 -11.97 -12.09
N ARG A 9 14.40 -11.36 -13.13
CA ARG A 9 14.23 -11.92 -14.49
C ARG A 9 15.33 -11.50 -15.46
N GLN A 10 16.44 -10.98 -14.93
CA GLN A 10 17.58 -10.53 -15.73
C GLN A 10 17.24 -9.44 -16.76
N LYS A 11 16.18 -8.65 -16.49
CA LYS A 11 15.87 -7.48 -17.31
C LYS A 11 16.73 -6.29 -16.87
N ARG A 12 17.20 -5.52 -17.84
CA ARG A 12 17.81 -4.23 -17.58
C ARG A 12 16.72 -3.25 -17.15
N VAL A 13 16.95 -2.59 -16.03
CA VAL A 13 16.01 -1.64 -15.44
C VAL A 13 16.78 -0.37 -15.09
N LEU A 14 16.21 0.78 -15.40
CA LEU A 14 16.63 2.07 -14.87
C LEU A 14 15.46 2.66 -14.08
N VAL A 15 15.71 3.08 -12.87
CA VAL A 15 14.76 3.80 -12.03
C VAL A 15 15.19 5.26 -11.95
N ILE A 16 14.30 6.16 -12.33
CA ILE A 16 14.48 7.60 -12.18
C ILE A 16 13.59 8.06 -11.05
N ASP A 17 14.16 8.69 -10.05
CA ASP A 17 13.45 9.00 -8.80
C ASP A 17 14.10 10.20 -8.10
N ASN A 18 13.32 11.17 -7.65
CA ASN A 18 13.79 12.37 -6.98
C ASN A 18 14.17 12.16 -5.50
N ALA A 19 14.95 11.15 -5.20
CA ALA A 19 15.34 10.73 -3.85
C ALA A 19 14.15 10.28 -2.97
N HIS A 20 13.05 9.88 -3.57
CA HIS A 20 11.86 9.33 -2.90
C HIS A 20 11.19 10.29 -1.90
N ARG A 21 11.41 11.59 -2.03
CA ARG A 21 11.07 12.62 -1.02
C ARG A 21 9.58 12.71 -0.70
N THR A 22 8.71 12.43 -1.68
CA THR A 22 7.25 12.61 -1.57
C THR A 22 6.46 11.31 -1.67
N ALA A 23 7.11 10.17 -1.53
CA ALA A 23 6.44 8.89 -1.70
C ALA A 23 5.65 8.49 -0.46
N ALA A 24 4.35 8.23 -0.63
CA ALA A 24 3.47 7.73 0.44
C ALA A 24 3.98 6.44 1.11
N SER A 25 4.82 5.69 0.44
CA SER A 25 5.42 4.47 0.97
C SER A 25 6.39 4.71 2.14
N LEU A 26 6.97 5.91 2.28
CA LEU A 26 7.78 6.27 3.46
C LEU A 26 6.95 6.32 4.75
N SER A 27 5.67 6.66 4.62
CA SER A 27 4.70 6.74 5.72
C SER A 27 3.72 5.57 5.72
N ALA A 28 4.06 4.44 5.10
CA ALA A 28 3.17 3.29 5.02
C ALA A 28 3.33 2.37 6.23
N ALA A 29 2.19 1.89 6.77
CA ALA A 29 2.17 0.87 7.82
C ALA A 29 2.57 -0.52 7.32
N GLY A 30 2.39 -0.78 6.03
CA GLY A 30 2.68 -2.09 5.44
C GLY A 30 1.76 -3.22 5.88
N ILE A 31 0.60 -2.91 6.44
CA ILE A 31 -0.35 -3.92 6.94
C ILE A 31 -1.05 -4.63 5.77
N ILE A 32 -0.94 -5.94 5.77
CA ILE A 32 -1.67 -6.84 4.86
C ILE A 32 -2.78 -7.49 5.66
N ASN A 33 -4.03 -7.15 5.32
CA ASN A 33 -5.20 -7.57 6.07
C ASN A 33 -6.37 -7.90 5.12
N PRO A 34 -6.91 -9.14 5.16
CA PRO A 34 -8.03 -9.56 4.32
C PRO A 34 -9.40 -9.02 4.73
N ILE A 35 -9.53 -8.40 5.91
CA ILE A 35 -10.80 -7.85 6.40
C ILE A 35 -10.59 -6.38 6.75
N THR A 36 -11.18 -5.48 5.96
CA THR A 36 -10.85 -4.05 6.04
C THR A 36 -12.09 -3.16 6.17
N GLY A 37 -11.84 -1.94 6.67
CA GLY A 37 -12.86 -0.89 6.79
C GLY A 37 -13.85 -1.12 7.94
N LYS A 38 -14.71 -0.11 8.17
CA LYS A 38 -15.75 -0.17 9.20
C LYS A 38 -16.82 -1.22 8.90
N ARG A 39 -17.05 -1.51 7.61
CA ARG A 39 -18.04 -2.50 7.16
C ARG A 39 -17.51 -3.93 7.17
N LEU A 40 -16.28 -4.16 7.65
CA LEU A 40 -15.65 -5.49 7.71
C LEU A 40 -15.70 -6.23 6.35
N ASN A 41 -15.41 -5.50 5.28
CA ASN A 41 -15.46 -6.04 3.93
C ASN A 41 -14.18 -6.79 3.57
N ARG A 42 -14.32 -7.81 2.74
CA ARG A 42 -13.19 -8.43 2.04
C ARG A 42 -12.86 -7.59 0.80
N PRO A 43 -11.61 -7.21 0.58
CA PRO A 43 -11.18 -6.63 -0.69
C PRO A 43 -11.50 -7.57 -1.87
N TYR A 44 -11.73 -6.98 -3.03
CA TYR A 44 -11.85 -7.75 -4.26
C TYR A 44 -10.57 -8.55 -4.53
N LEU A 45 -10.70 -9.77 -5.06
CA LEU A 45 -9.57 -10.71 -5.32
C LEU A 45 -8.71 -11.05 -4.09
N ILE A 46 -9.24 -10.95 -2.89
CA ILE A 46 -8.42 -11.04 -1.67
C ILE A 46 -7.57 -12.31 -1.61
N ASP A 47 -8.08 -13.45 -2.06
CA ASP A 47 -7.33 -14.71 -2.03
C ASP A 47 -6.10 -14.66 -2.93
N GLN A 48 -6.28 -14.20 -4.17
CA GLN A 48 -5.17 -14.03 -5.12
C GLN A 48 -4.16 -12.99 -4.65
N LEU A 49 -4.65 -11.89 -4.07
CA LEU A 49 -3.78 -10.85 -3.52
C LEU A 49 -2.92 -11.37 -2.36
N LEU A 50 -3.51 -12.15 -1.44
CA LEU A 50 -2.79 -12.76 -0.32
C LEU A 50 -1.79 -13.80 -0.81
N GLU A 51 -2.19 -14.69 -1.72
CA GLU A 51 -1.31 -15.69 -2.31
C GLU A 51 -0.06 -15.04 -2.91
N HIS A 52 -0.24 -14.02 -3.76
CA HIS A 52 0.88 -13.31 -4.35
C HIS A 52 1.75 -12.59 -3.31
N ALA A 53 1.15 -11.96 -2.31
CA ALA A 53 1.91 -11.29 -1.25
C ALA A 53 2.76 -12.31 -0.46
N PHE A 54 2.18 -13.46 -0.10
CA PHE A 54 2.84 -14.49 0.71
C PHE A 54 3.90 -15.30 -0.06
N VAL A 55 3.86 -15.28 -1.38
CA VAL A 55 4.88 -15.88 -2.25
C VAL A 55 5.97 -14.89 -2.63
N ILE A 56 5.59 -13.67 -3.01
CA ILE A 56 6.52 -12.71 -3.61
C ILE A 56 7.41 -12.05 -2.56
N TYR A 57 6.87 -11.64 -1.39
CA TYR A 57 7.71 -10.97 -0.38
C TYR A 57 8.84 -11.86 0.14
N PRO A 58 8.63 -13.14 0.52
CA PRO A 58 9.73 -14.01 0.91
C PRO A 58 10.77 -14.25 -0.19
N ARG A 59 10.36 -14.25 -1.46
CA ARG A 59 11.29 -14.32 -2.59
C ARG A 59 12.13 -13.04 -2.72
N LEU A 60 11.52 -11.90 -2.48
CA LEU A 60 12.23 -10.62 -2.48
C LEU A 60 13.18 -10.48 -1.28
N GLU A 61 12.83 -11.00 -0.11
CA GLU A 61 13.73 -11.06 1.05
C GLU A 61 15.01 -11.82 0.73
N ARG A 62 14.87 -12.99 0.10
CA ARG A 62 16.03 -13.77 -0.36
C ARG A 62 16.86 -13.03 -1.41
N PHE A 63 16.20 -12.41 -2.39
CA PHE A 63 16.88 -11.65 -3.45
C PHE A 63 17.62 -10.42 -2.92
N LEU A 64 17.01 -9.72 -1.96
CA LEU A 64 17.58 -8.52 -1.34
C LEU A 64 18.48 -8.82 -0.13
N ALA A 65 18.61 -10.07 0.29
CA ALA A 65 19.32 -10.51 1.48
C ALA A 65 18.96 -9.69 2.74
N THR A 66 17.64 -9.50 2.99
CA THR A 66 17.15 -8.65 4.08
C THR A 66 15.73 -9.05 4.46
N SER A 67 15.47 -9.20 5.76
CA SER A 67 14.12 -9.48 6.26
C SER A 67 13.31 -8.20 6.41
N PHE A 68 12.10 -8.18 5.86
CA PHE A 68 11.17 -7.06 5.94
C PHE A 68 9.70 -7.51 5.89
N PHE A 69 9.42 -8.80 5.76
CA PHE A 69 8.07 -9.35 5.70
C PHE A 69 7.83 -10.31 6.86
N ARG A 70 6.79 -10.06 7.66
CA ARG A 70 6.45 -10.89 8.82
C ARG A 70 4.98 -11.31 8.78
N ARG A 71 4.72 -12.62 8.84
CA ARG A 71 3.37 -13.13 9.12
C ARG A 71 2.99 -12.69 10.53
N ARG A 72 1.85 -12.02 10.65
CA ARG A 72 1.44 -11.41 11.91
C ARG A 72 -0.08 -11.34 11.96
N LYS A 73 -0.67 -11.81 13.03
CA LYS A 73 -2.12 -11.73 13.24
C LYS A 73 -2.55 -10.28 13.44
N VAL A 74 -3.76 -9.96 13.03
CA VAL A 74 -4.46 -8.73 13.42
C VAL A 74 -5.50 -9.08 14.46
N LEU A 75 -5.47 -8.42 15.61
CA LEU A 75 -6.57 -8.43 16.57
C LEU A 75 -7.49 -7.24 16.27
N ARG A 76 -8.65 -7.52 15.68
CA ARG A 76 -9.68 -6.52 15.43
C ARG A 76 -10.59 -6.43 16.64
N LEU A 77 -10.60 -5.24 17.30
CA LEU A 77 -11.52 -4.91 18.38
C LEU A 77 -12.78 -4.26 17.80
N LEU A 78 -13.94 -4.62 18.32
CA LEU A 78 -15.22 -4.05 17.90
C LEU A 78 -15.52 -2.78 18.71
N GLU A 79 -16.04 -1.76 18.06
CA GLU A 79 -16.22 -0.42 18.63
C GLU A 79 -17.64 -0.20 19.21
N SER A 80 -18.62 -0.98 18.76
CA SER A 80 -20.03 -0.80 19.10
C SER A 80 -20.82 -2.10 18.96
N GLU A 81 -22.02 -2.13 19.56
CA GLU A 81 -22.99 -3.21 19.33
C GLU A 81 -23.40 -3.33 17.86
N ALA A 82 -23.48 -2.20 17.13
CA ALA A 82 -23.80 -2.22 15.72
C ALA A 82 -22.71 -2.95 14.91
N GLU A 83 -21.43 -2.68 15.23
CA GLU A 83 -20.29 -3.39 14.61
C GLU A 83 -20.28 -4.87 15.01
N GLN A 84 -20.63 -5.19 16.26
CA GLN A 84 -20.73 -6.57 16.73
C GLN A 84 -21.88 -7.33 15.99
N ARG A 85 -23.06 -6.73 15.85
CA ARG A 85 -24.15 -7.33 15.06
C ARG A 85 -23.75 -7.55 13.60
N GLN A 86 -23.11 -6.56 12.99
CA GLN A 86 -22.59 -6.66 11.61
C GLN A 86 -21.56 -7.78 11.49
N TRP A 87 -20.64 -7.90 12.46
CA TRP A 87 -19.65 -8.96 12.49
C TRP A 87 -20.31 -10.35 12.61
N ASN A 88 -21.26 -10.53 13.51
CA ASN A 88 -21.98 -11.79 13.67
C ASN A 88 -22.71 -12.20 12.39
N ALA A 89 -23.34 -11.26 11.69
CA ALA A 89 -23.94 -11.51 10.39
C ALA A 89 -22.92 -11.96 9.33
N ARG A 90 -21.72 -11.34 9.31
CA ARG A 90 -20.64 -11.75 8.41
C ARG A 90 -20.09 -13.14 8.76
N LEU A 91 -19.94 -13.41 10.04
CA LEU A 91 -19.46 -14.73 10.51
C LEU A 91 -20.41 -15.85 10.11
N ALA A 92 -21.72 -15.62 10.20
CA ALA A 92 -22.77 -16.59 9.85
C ALA A 92 -22.74 -17.01 8.37
N THR A 93 -22.16 -16.19 7.47
CA THR A 93 -22.04 -16.57 6.05
C THR A 93 -20.98 -17.67 5.80
N GLY A 94 -20.11 -17.97 6.77
CA GLY A 94 -18.99 -18.90 6.61
C GLY A 94 -17.85 -18.40 5.71
N GLU A 95 -18.06 -17.35 4.93
CA GLU A 95 -17.09 -16.84 3.95
C GLU A 95 -15.79 -16.26 4.55
N TYR A 96 -15.83 -15.93 5.84
CA TYR A 96 -14.70 -15.33 6.56
C TYR A 96 -13.83 -16.35 7.28
N SER A 97 -14.32 -17.60 7.47
CA SER A 97 -13.71 -18.64 8.32
C SER A 97 -12.24 -18.89 8.01
N LYS A 98 -11.87 -18.93 6.74
CA LYS A 98 -10.48 -19.19 6.31
C LYS A 98 -9.48 -18.11 6.70
N TYR A 99 -9.94 -16.89 7.02
CA TYR A 99 -9.05 -15.78 7.40
C TYR A 99 -8.91 -15.63 8.91
N LEU A 100 -9.78 -16.29 9.67
CA LEU A 100 -9.92 -16.06 11.11
C LEU A 100 -8.97 -16.95 11.92
N GLY A 101 -8.62 -16.41 13.08
CA GLY A 101 -8.06 -17.13 14.22
C GLY A 101 -9.08 -17.19 15.36
N GLN A 102 -8.64 -16.82 16.56
CA GLN A 102 -9.47 -16.84 17.76
C GLN A 102 -10.55 -15.73 17.70
N ILE A 103 -11.76 -16.06 18.14
CA ILE A 103 -12.87 -15.12 18.30
C ILE A 103 -13.06 -14.86 19.79
N HIS A 104 -13.06 -13.58 20.16
CA HIS A 104 -13.22 -13.10 21.53
C HIS A 104 -14.65 -12.54 21.71
N CYS A 105 -15.56 -13.40 22.19
CA CYS A 105 -16.96 -13.04 22.39
C CYS A 105 -17.23 -12.23 23.67
N ARG A 106 -16.28 -12.18 24.60
CA ARG A 106 -16.42 -11.53 25.91
C ARG A 106 -15.40 -10.42 26.08
N PRO A 107 -15.72 -9.37 26.88
CA PRO A 107 -14.74 -8.37 27.25
C PRO A 107 -13.53 -9.03 27.92
N LEU A 108 -12.33 -8.79 27.41
CA LEU A 108 -11.10 -9.10 28.14
C LEU A 108 -10.77 -7.91 29.03
N GLN A 109 -10.54 -8.17 30.31
CA GLN A 109 -10.20 -7.11 31.28
C GLN A 109 -8.95 -6.38 30.82
N GLY A 110 -9.00 -5.05 30.82
CA GLY A 110 -7.85 -4.19 30.56
C GLY A 110 -7.65 -3.72 29.12
N ASN A 111 -8.31 -4.33 28.11
CA ASN A 111 -7.96 -4.09 26.69
C ASN A 111 -9.03 -3.39 25.85
N GLY A 112 -9.99 -2.67 26.47
CA GLY A 112 -11.04 -1.95 25.74
C GLY A 112 -11.98 -2.83 24.91
N LEU A 113 -12.02 -4.14 25.18
CA LEU A 113 -12.83 -5.15 24.47
C LEU A 113 -14.29 -5.19 24.94
N ARG A 114 -14.91 -4.03 25.16
CA ARG A 114 -16.31 -3.97 25.63
C ARG A 114 -17.29 -4.76 24.73
N PHE A 115 -17.03 -4.78 23.43
CA PHE A 115 -17.88 -5.41 22.42
C PHE A 115 -17.26 -6.67 21.80
N GLY A 116 -16.18 -7.20 22.39
CA GLY A 116 -15.48 -8.34 21.84
C GLY A 116 -14.53 -7.99 20.69
N GLY A 117 -14.08 -9.01 19.98
CA GLY A 117 -13.16 -8.88 18.86
C GLY A 117 -12.83 -10.22 18.22
N PHE A 118 -11.99 -10.22 17.21
CA PHE A 118 -11.55 -11.43 16.54
C PHE A 118 -10.14 -11.29 15.98
N GLU A 119 -9.44 -12.39 15.92
CA GLU A 119 -8.15 -12.46 15.25
C GLU A 119 -8.33 -12.74 13.76
N ILE A 120 -7.52 -12.04 12.95
CA ILE A 120 -7.33 -12.33 11.55
C ILE A 120 -5.98 -13.03 11.41
N ALA A 121 -6.01 -14.33 11.11
CA ALA A 121 -4.83 -15.18 11.07
C ALA A 121 -4.05 -15.04 9.76
N GLN A 122 -4.75 -14.84 8.63
CA GLN A 122 -4.12 -14.63 7.34
C GLN A 122 -3.76 -13.16 7.10
N ALA A 123 -2.90 -12.64 7.97
CA ALA A 123 -2.42 -11.27 7.90
C ALA A 123 -0.89 -11.22 7.97
N ALA A 124 -0.32 -10.09 7.60
CA ALA A 124 1.11 -9.86 7.64
C ALA A 124 1.42 -8.36 7.79
N GLN A 125 2.67 -8.07 8.07
CA GLN A 125 3.23 -6.73 8.08
C GLN A 125 4.49 -6.72 7.20
N LEU A 126 4.56 -5.74 6.31
CA LEU A 126 5.72 -5.39 5.50
C LEU A 126 6.41 -4.17 6.13
N ASP A 127 7.68 -4.28 6.46
CA ASP A 127 8.51 -3.12 6.78
C ASP A 127 8.84 -2.38 5.47
N VAL A 128 7.95 -1.47 5.08
CA VAL A 128 8.05 -0.77 3.79
C VAL A 128 9.30 0.10 3.72
N PRO A 129 9.67 0.87 4.77
CA PRO A 129 10.92 1.62 4.77
C PRO A 129 12.16 0.73 4.57
N ALA A 130 12.24 -0.40 5.25
CA ALA A 130 13.36 -1.34 5.08
C ALA A 130 13.42 -1.93 3.67
N PHE A 131 12.27 -2.34 3.13
CA PHE A 131 12.16 -2.84 1.76
C PHE A 131 12.61 -1.80 0.73
N ILE A 132 12.17 -0.54 0.85
CA ILE A 132 12.53 0.52 -0.08
C ILE A 132 14.01 0.86 0.03
N ARG A 133 14.51 1.05 1.24
CA ARG A 133 15.93 1.36 1.47
C ARG A 133 16.83 0.30 0.84
N ARG A 134 16.52 -0.98 1.04
CA ARG A 134 17.31 -2.07 0.48
C ARG A 134 17.19 -2.16 -1.04
N THR A 135 16.01 -1.92 -1.59
CA THR A 135 15.81 -1.85 -3.04
C THR A 135 16.61 -0.71 -3.66
N ARG A 136 16.57 0.49 -3.07
CA ARG A 136 17.36 1.64 -3.55
C ARG A 136 18.86 1.36 -3.52
N ASN A 137 19.36 0.76 -2.44
CA ASN A 137 20.77 0.39 -2.34
C ASN A 137 21.17 -0.60 -3.46
N LEU A 138 20.35 -1.62 -3.73
CA LEU A 138 20.60 -2.56 -4.83
C LEU A 138 20.64 -1.83 -6.19
N LEU A 139 19.71 -0.94 -6.44
CA LEU A 139 19.65 -0.19 -7.69
C LEU A 139 20.82 0.76 -7.85
N ALA A 140 21.23 1.44 -6.78
CA ALA A 140 22.36 2.36 -6.78
C ALA A 140 23.69 1.63 -7.01
N THR A 141 23.92 0.49 -6.35
CA THR A 141 25.14 -0.31 -6.55
C THR A 141 25.22 -0.99 -7.91
N GLY A 142 24.09 -1.13 -8.61
CA GLY A 142 24.00 -1.70 -9.95
C GLY A 142 23.86 -0.67 -11.06
N ASP A 143 24.16 0.60 -10.80
CA ASP A 143 24.02 1.73 -11.74
C ASP A 143 22.62 1.81 -12.41
N ALA A 144 21.60 1.36 -11.67
CA ALA A 144 20.23 1.28 -12.11
C ALA A 144 19.31 2.33 -11.44
N LEU A 145 19.87 3.30 -10.72
CA LEU A 145 19.18 4.41 -10.09
C LEU A 145 19.75 5.74 -10.54
N VAL A 146 18.87 6.60 -11.05
CA VAL A 146 19.19 8.01 -11.34
C VAL A 146 18.36 8.87 -10.39
N GLU A 147 19.03 9.57 -9.49
CA GLU A 147 18.37 10.53 -8.59
C GLU A 147 18.22 11.88 -9.31
N ASN A 148 17.10 12.03 -10.01
CA ASN A 148 16.75 13.25 -10.73
C ASN A 148 15.24 13.44 -10.77
N GLU A 149 14.81 14.66 -11.04
CA GLU A 149 13.41 14.93 -11.34
C GLU A 149 13.14 14.56 -12.82
N PHE A 150 12.13 13.72 -13.03
CA PHE A 150 11.75 13.29 -14.37
C PHE A 150 10.78 14.29 -14.99
N SER A 151 11.15 14.86 -16.16
CA SER A 151 10.23 15.64 -16.97
C SER A 151 9.68 14.82 -18.14
N CYS A 152 8.35 14.82 -18.30
CA CYS A 152 7.70 14.23 -19.45
C CYS A 152 8.01 14.98 -20.77
N GLU A 153 8.40 16.25 -20.69
CA GLU A 153 8.76 17.10 -21.85
C GLU A 153 10.08 16.65 -22.50
N GLU A 154 10.98 16.05 -21.71
CA GLU A 154 12.24 15.49 -22.21
C GLU A 154 12.06 14.10 -22.83
N LEU A 155 10.85 13.52 -22.75
CA LEU A 155 10.60 12.17 -23.24
C LEU A 155 10.29 12.19 -24.73
N THR A 156 11.08 11.47 -25.51
CA THR A 156 10.85 11.32 -26.95
C THR A 156 10.66 9.86 -27.34
N PHE A 157 10.01 9.63 -28.45
CA PHE A 157 9.67 8.29 -28.94
C PHE A 157 10.21 8.09 -30.36
N SER A 158 10.79 6.92 -30.60
CA SER A 158 11.27 6.50 -31.90
C SER A 158 10.88 5.03 -32.15
N PRO A 159 11.05 4.49 -33.36
CA PRO A 159 10.87 3.05 -33.59
C PRO A 159 11.71 2.17 -32.65
N GLN A 160 12.89 2.64 -32.26
CA GLN A 160 13.84 1.93 -31.41
C GLN A 160 13.45 1.89 -29.94
N GLY A 161 12.61 2.84 -29.48
CA GLY A 161 12.18 2.89 -28.07
C GLY A 161 11.78 4.27 -27.60
N THR A 162 11.87 4.42 -26.29
CA THR A 162 11.65 5.66 -25.55
C THR A 162 13.01 6.23 -25.14
N HIS A 163 13.21 7.52 -25.33
CA HIS A 163 14.46 8.22 -25.02
C HIS A 163 14.20 9.30 -23.95
N TRP A 164 15.06 9.35 -22.98
CA TRP A 164 15.11 10.40 -21.97
C TRP A 164 16.56 10.71 -21.64
N GLN A 165 16.99 11.95 -21.90
CA GLN A 165 18.41 12.35 -21.84
C GLN A 165 19.28 11.35 -22.62
N GLN A 166 20.33 10.79 -21.98
CA GLN A 166 21.22 9.78 -22.59
C GLN A 166 20.68 8.34 -22.58
N TYR A 167 19.51 8.12 -21.98
CA TYR A 167 18.98 6.77 -21.77
C TYR A 167 17.97 6.39 -22.86
N THR A 168 18.05 5.14 -23.28
CA THR A 168 17.08 4.52 -24.18
C THR A 168 16.50 3.27 -23.57
N ALA A 169 15.18 3.16 -23.57
CA ALA A 169 14.47 2.03 -23.04
C ALA A 169 13.38 1.55 -24.01
N ARG A 170 12.99 0.29 -23.91
CA ARG A 170 11.85 -0.25 -24.67
C ARG A 170 10.53 0.44 -24.34
N ALA A 171 10.35 0.76 -23.05
CA ALA A 171 9.16 1.46 -22.55
C ALA A 171 9.48 2.17 -21.24
N VAL A 172 8.72 3.21 -20.93
CA VAL A 172 8.69 3.87 -19.63
C VAL A 172 7.45 3.41 -18.84
N ILE A 173 7.61 3.17 -17.55
CA ILE A 173 6.53 2.78 -16.65
C ILE A 173 6.38 3.82 -15.57
N PHE A 174 5.29 4.57 -15.59
CA PHE A 174 5.01 5.63 -14.62
C PHE A 174 4.48 5.06 -13.29
N CYS A 175 5.23 5.32 -12.21
CA CYS A 175 4.94 4.89 -10.83
C CYS A 175 4.83 6.08 -9.87
N GLU A 176 4.24 7.19 -10.30
CA GLU A 176 4.36 8.53 -9.73
C GLU A 176 3.51 8.78 -8.48
N GLY A 177 2.76 7.77 -8.03
CA GLY A 177 1.87 7.92 -6.89
C GLY A 177 0.82 9.00 -7.13
N TYR A 178 0.61 9.89 -6.16
CA TYR A 178 -0.42 10.93 -6.28
C TYR A 178 -0.07 12.06 -7.27
N LYS A 179 1.19 12.15 -7.69
CA LYS A 179 1.63 13.11 -8.73
C LYS A 179 1.16 12.75 -10.13
N LEU A 180 0.53 11.59 -10.33
CA LEU A 180 -0.10 11.18 -11.60
C LEU A 180 -0.99 12.27 -12.21
N ASN A 181 -1.62 13.11 -11.40
CA ASN A 181 -2.43 14.23 -11.89
C ASN A 181 -1.66 15.24 -12.77
N ARG A 182 -0.32 15.24 -12.71
CA ARG A 182 0.56 16.09 -13.52
C ARG A 182 1.03 15.39 -14.79
N ASN A 183 0.81 14.07 -14.91
CA ASN A 183 1.28 13.28 -16.04
C ASN A 183 0.44 13.56 -17.28
N PRO A 184 1.02 14.04 -18.41
CA PRO A 184 0.28 14.41 -19.61
C PRO A 184 -0.36 13.21 -20.33
N PHE A 185 0.18 12.00 -20.17
CA PHE A 185 -0.28 10.79 -20.86
C PHE A 185 -1.50 10.15 -20.19
N PHE A 186 -1.69 10.36 -18.90
CA PHE A 186 -2.75 9.71 -18.13
C PHE A 186 -3.73 10.72 -17.48
N LYS A 187 -3.94 11.88 -18.11
CA LYS A 187 -4.83 12.96 -17.62
C LYS A 187 -6.27 12.50 -17.35
N THR A 188 -6.74 11.50 -18.07
CA THR A 188 -8.10 10.95 -17.92
C THR A 188 -8.25 10.13 -16.63
N ILE A 189 -7.16 9.63 -16.08
CA ILE A 189 -7.18 8.85 -14.85
C ILE A 189 -7.20 9.78 -13.65
N GLN A 190 -8.38 9.99 -13.10
CA GLN A 190 -8.56 10.88 -11.97
C GLN A 190 -8.25 10.19 -10.66
N LEU A 191 -7.47 10.87 -9.82
CA LEU A 191 -7.24 10.48 -8.43
C LEU A 191 -8.20 11.20 -7.48
N ASN A 192 -8.51 10.53 -6.38
CA ASN A 192 -9.04 11.11 -5.15
C ASN A 192 -8.00 10.85 -4.05
N PRO A 193 -6.88 11.59 -4.05
CA PRO A 193 -5.79 11.33 -3.13
C PRO A 193 -6.20 11.60 -1.70
N ALA A 194 -5.61 10.87 -0.76
CA ALA A 194 -5.91 11.01 0.66
C ALA A 194 -4.61 11.05 1.48
N LYS A 195 -4.40 12.13 2.20
CA LYS A 195 -3.30 12.25 3.16
C LYS A 195 -3.56 11.35 4.35
N GLY A 196 -2.53 10.73 4.87
CA GLY A 196 -2.57 9.95 6.09
C GLY A 196 -1.31 10.14 6.89
N GLU A 197 -1.52 10.31 8.18
CA GLU A 197 -0.46 10.53 9.14
C GLU A 197 -0.31 9.32 10.05
N LEU A 198 0.90 9.07 10.51
CA LEU A 198 1.19 8.01 11.48
C LEU A 198 2.26 8.44 12.46
N LEU A 199 2.17 7.90 13.66
CA LEU A 199 3.11 8.13 14.75
C LEU A 199 4.05 6.94 14.92
N THR A 200 5.28 7.25 15.31
CA THR A 200 6.21 6.30 15.92
C THR A 200 6.30 6.63 17.40
N LEU A 201 6.12 5.62 18.25
CA LEU A 201 6.00 5.77 19.67
C LEU A 201 7.10 4.95 20.37
N ARG A 202 7.63 5.49 21.47
CA ARG A 202 8.33 4.72 22.48
C ARG A 202 7.30 4.28 23.52
N ALA A 203 7.01 2.98 23.59
CA ALA A 203 6.03 2.39 24.48
C ALA A 203 6.56 1.05 25.02
N PRO A 204 7.42 1.04 26.04
CA PRO A 204 8.08 -0.18 26.53
C PRO A 204 7.09 -1.24 27.02
N ALA A 205 6.00 -0.82 27.66
CA ALA A 205 4.97 -1.70 28.20
C ALA A 205 4.06 -2.35 27.14
N PHE A 206 4.14 -1.92 25.87
CA PHE A 206 3.38 -2.57 24.80
C PHE A 206 4.08 -3.87 24.40
N ASP A 207 3.52 -5.00 24.82
CA ASP A 207 4.06 -6.33 24.58
C ASP A 207 3.04 -7.24 23.86
N ASP A 208 2.57 -6.80 22.72
CA ASP A 208 1.68 -7.59 21.85
C ASP A 208 2.30 -7.73 20.45
N ASP A 209 2.50 -8.97 20.04
CA ASP A 209 3.07 -9.30 18.74
C ASP A 209 2.07 -9.11 17.60
N ARG A 210 0.79 -8.96 17.92
CA ARG A 210 -0.27 -8.75 16.92
C ARG A 210 -0.33 -7.28 16.50
N ILE A 211 -1.02 -7.04 15.41
CA ILE A 211 -1.48 -5.70 15.03
C ILE A 211 -2.83 -5.49 15.70
N ILE A 212 -2.90 -4.57 16.65
CA ILE A 212 -4.16 -4.24 17.33
C ILE A 212 -4.89 -3.20 16.49
N GLN A 213 -6.17 -3.41 16.20
CA GLN A 213 -6.96 -2.52 15.36
C GLN A 213 -8.31 -2.19 16.00
N LYS A 214 -8.54 -0.89 16.27
CA LYS A 214 -9.82 -0.32 16.69
C LYS A 214 -9.95 1.11 16.14
N GLY A 215 -10.59 1.25 14.97
CA GLY A 215 -10.56 2.51 14.21
C GLY A 215 -9.16 2.83 13.66
N LYS A 216 -8.22 3.01 14.55
CA LYS A 216 -6.77 3.09 14.25
C LYS A 216 -6.11 1.73 14.49
N TRP A 217 -4.84 1.61 14.14
CA TRP A 217 -4.02 0.43 14.38
C TRP A 217 -2.77 0.78 15.19
N LEU A 218 -2.26 -0.22 15.89
CA LEU A 218 -1.07 -0.16 16.73
C LEU A 218 -0.30 -1.46 16.60
N TYR A 219 1.02 -1.41 16.41
CA TYR A 219 1.88 -2.59 16.38
C TYR A 219 3.34 -2.26 16.70
N ARG A 220 4.09 -3.24 17.26
CA ARG A 220 5.53 -3.12 17.47
C ARG A 220 6.27 -3.36 16.15
N ALA A 221 7.08 -2.41 15.71
CA ALA A 221 7.95 -2.52 14.55
C ALA A 221 9.19 -3.40 14.84
N SER A 222 9.92 -3.76 13.78
CA SER A 222 11.19 -4.52 13.90
C SER A 222 12.27 -3.76 14.68
N THR A 223 12.19 -2.45 14.72
CA THR A 223 13.09 -1.57 15.49
C THR A 223 12.82 -1.57 17.00
N GLY A 224 11.75 -2.21 17.46
CA GLY A 224 11.29 -2.18 18.85
C GLY A 224 10.36 -1.03 19.18
N GLU A 225 10.28 -0.01 18.33
CA GLU A 225 9.31 1.07 18.45
C GLU A 225 7.90 0.61 18.11
N VAL A 226 6.91 1.38 18.54
CA VAL A 226 5.50 1.09 18.24
C VAL A 226 5.01 2.06 17.18
N ARG A 227 4.39 1.53 16.13
CA ARG A 227 3.79 2.33 15.05
C ARG A 227 2.28 2.40 15.26
N ALA A 228 1.73 3.59 15.03
CA ALA A 228 0.31 3.86 15.24
C ALA A 228 -0.28 4.78 14.16
N GLY A 229 -1.51 4.54 13.78
CA GLY A 229 -2.19 5.37 12.76
C GLY A 229 -3.49 4.74 12.28
N THR A 230 -4.08 5.34 11.31
CA THR A 230 -3.68 6.48 10.49
C THR A 230 -4.84 7.47 10.37
N THR A 231 -4.55 8.72 10.06
CA THR A 231 -5.59 9.69 9.68
C THR A 231 -6.01 9.53 8.22
N TYR A 232 -7.12 10.18 7.86
CA TYR A 232 -7.59 10.35 6.48
C TYR A 232 -8.08 11.77 6.29
N THR A 233 -7.37 12.57 5.48
CA THR A 233 -7.76 13.92 5.09
C THR A 233 -7.66 14.08 3.58
N TRP A 234 -8.52 14.91 2.99
CA TRP A 234 -8.63 15.12 1.55
C TRP A 234 -8.36 16.57 1.12
N ASN A 235 -8.22 17.47 2.08
CA ASN A 235 -8.10 18.92 1.83
C ASN A 235 -6.65 19.41 1.78
N GLU A 236 -5.76 18.81 2.56
CA GLU A 236 -4.34 19.18 2.65
C GLU A 236 -3.51 18.02 2.13
N LEU A 237 -3.16 18.06 0.84
CA LEU A 237 -2.50 16.98 0.12
C LEU A 237 -0.99 17.22 0.02
N ASP A 238 -0.34 17.31 1.17
CA ASP A 238 1.12 17.40 1.32
C ASP A 238 1.66 16.31 2.25
N GLU A 239 2.95 16.27 2.43
CA GLU A 239 3.66 15.32 3.29
C GLU A 239 3.99 15.90 4.68
N THR A 240 3.42 17.06 5.05
CA THR A 240 3.67 17.72 6.33
C THR A 240 2.74 17.18 7.40
N PRO A 241 3.24 16.59 8.49
CA PRO A 241 2.41 16.17 9.62
C PRO A 241 1.73 17.35 10.32
N THR A 242 0.54 17.14 10.90
CA THR A 242 -0.25 18.17 11.56
C THR A 242 -0.45 17.85 13.05
N SER A 243 -0.54 18.89 13.89
CA SER A 243 -0.87 18.74 15.31
C SER A 243 -2.26 18.13 15.52
N ALA A 244 -3.21 18.43 14.64
CA ALA A 244 -4.54 17.82 14.65
C ALA A 244 -4.50 16.31 14.36
N GLY A 245 -3.73 15.88 13.35
CA GLY A 245 -3.54 14.47 13.01
C GLY A 245 -2.83 13.70 14.13
N ARG A 246 -1.82 14.31 14.75
CA ARG A 246 -1.17 13.76 15.93
C ARG A 246 -2.17 13.51 17.05
N LYS A 247 -2.93 14.54 17.43
CA LYS A 247 -3.93 14.46 18.48
C LYS A 247 -4.99 13.39 18.19
N GLU A 248 -5.50 13.32 16.96
CA GLU A 248 -6.48 12.31 16.55
C GLU A 248 -5.97 10.87 16.79
N ILE A 249 -4.71 10.61 16.46
CA ILE A 249 -4.10 9.28 16.65
C ILE A 249 -3.88 9.00 18.15
N GLU A 250 -3.29 9.94 18.89
CA GLU A 250 -3.06 9.80 20.34
C GLU A 250 -4.36 9.54 21.10
N ASP A 251 -5.39 10.33 20.87
CA ASP A 251 -6.70 10.18 21.50
C ASP A 251 -7.34 8.83 21.16
N SER A 252 -7.15 8.34 19.93
CA SER A 252 -7.63 7.03 19.54
C SER A 252 -6.91 5.90 20.28
N ILE A 253 -5.58 5.96 20.38
CA ILE A 253 -4.79 4.93 21.08
C ILE A 253 -5.19 4.87 22.55
N ARG A 254 -5.28 6.01 23.23
CA ARG A 254 -5.66 6.09 24.65
C ARG A 254 -7.03 5.45 24.95
N ARG A 255 -7.94 5.41 23.97
CA ARG A 255 -9.26 4.77 24.13
C ARG A 255 -9.25 3.25 24.13
N PHE A 256 -8.24 2.60 23.54
CA PHE A 256 -8.23 1.13 23.43
C PHE A 256 -6.96 0.45 23.92
N ALA A 257 -5.87 1.19 24.06
CA ALA A 257 -4.61 0.67 24.57
C ALA A 257 -4.28 1.41 25.87
N ASN A 258 -4.34 0.71 27.00
CA ASN A 258 -3.94 1.26 28.30
C ASN A 258 -2.42 1.16 28.44
N ILE A 259 -1.71 2.00 27.68
CA ILE A 259 -0.24 2.04 27.66
C ILE A 259 0.25 3.48 27.78
N ASP A 260 1.33 3.68 28.50
CA ASP A 260 2.08 4.92 28.44
C ASP A 260 2.99 4.93 27.23
N PHE A 261 3.04 6.07 26.55
CA PHE A 261 3.87 6.25 25.36
C PHE A 261 4.37 7.69 25.21
N GLU A 262 5.51 7.81 24.54
CA GLU A 262 6.08 9.04 24.06
C GLU A 262 6.07 9.03 22.51
N VAL A 263 5.68 10.13 21.88
CA VAL A 263 5.76 10.28 20.43
C VAL A 263 7.18 10.68 20.05
N VAL A 264 7.90 9.78 19.37
CA VAL A 264 9.29 10.00 18.94
C VAL A 264 9.42 10.42 17.48
N ASN A 265 8.42 10.13 16.66
CA ASN A 265 8.38 10.59 15.27
C ASN A 265 6.94 10.70 14.75
N HIS A 266 6.73 11.61 13.80
CA HIS A 266 5.45 11.85 13.15
C HIS A 266 5.67 12.03 11.64
N THR A 267 5.00 11.23 10.83
CA THR A 267 5.14 11.25 9.36
C THR A 267 3.78 11.33 8.68
N ALA A 268 3.77 11.94 7.50
CA ALA A 268 2.60 12.02 6.63
C ALA A 268 2.92 11.55 5.22
N GLY A 269 1.90 11.18 4.45
CA GLY A 269 2.04 10.83 3.05
C GLY A 269 0.71 10.76 2.33
N VAL A 270 0.72 11.05 1.03
CA VAL A 270 -0.49 11.16 0.22
C VAL A 270 -0.71 9.89 -0.60
N ARG A 271 -1.79 9.18 -0.33
CA ARG A 271 -2.15 7.93 -1.00
C ARG A 271 -2.74 8.18 -2.38
N PRO A 272 -2.25 7.53 -3.42
CA PRO A 272 -2.83 7.61 -4.77
C PRO A 272 -4.06 6.70 -4.87
N VAL A 273 -5.23 7.24 -4.62
CA VAL A 273 -6.49 6.50 -4.72
C VAL A 273 -7.16 6.82 -6.04
N ILE A 274 -7.45 5.82 -6.86
CA ILE A 274 -8.20 6.01 -8.12
C ILE A 274 -9.64 6.39 -7.77
N ARG A 275 -10.11 7.51 -8.33
CA ARG A 275 -11.43 8.08 -8.01
C ARG A 275 -12.58 7.18 -8.43
N ALA A 276 -12.43 6.50 -9.54
CA ALA A 276 -13.51 5.72 -10.16
C ALA A 276 -13.94 4.51 -9.31
N ASP A 277 -12.97 3.77 -8.73
CA ASP A 277 -13.24 2.46 -8.12
C ASP A 277 -12.31 2.08 -6.96
N ASN A 278 -11.36 2.95 -6.59
CA ASN A 278 -10.33 2.69 -5.55
C ASN A 278 -9.44 1.47 -5.84
N ARG A 279 -9.29 1.07 -7.12
CA ARG A 279 -8.48 -0.08 -7.54
C ARG A 279 -7.20 0.37 -8.22
N PRO A 280 -6.12 -0.41 -8.15
CA PRO A 280 -4.89 -0.11 -8.91
C PRO A 280 -5.14 0.01 -10.40
N VAL A 281 -4.26 0.72 -11.06
CA VAL A 281 -4.24 0.86 -12.51
C VAL A 281 -2.85 0.45 -13.01
N ILE A 282 -2.83 -0.55 -13.91
CA ILE A 282 -1.61 -1.06 -14.54
C ILE A 282 -1.85 -1.34 -16.01
N GLY A 283 -0.83 -1.28 -16.82
CA GLY A 283 -0.89 -1.64 -18.23
C GLY A 283 -0.27 -0.60 -19.15
N MET A 284 -0.28 -0.91 -20.45
CA MET A 284 0.20 0.00 -21.49
C MET A 284 -0.86 1.05 -21.80
N HIS A 285 -0.41 2.26 -22.13
CA HIS A 285 -1.27 3.31 -22.63
C HIS A 285 -1.97 2.89 -23.94
N PRO A 286 -3.30 3.04 -24.08
CA PRO A 286 -4.02 2.52 -25.23
C PRO A 286 -3.59 3.12 -26.58
N GLY A 287 -3.07 4.34 -26.59
CA GLY A 287 -2.57 5.03 -27.78
C GLY A 287 -1.05 5.02 -27.95
N ASN A 288 -0.27 4.43 -27.04
CA ASN A 288 1.19 4.39 -27.14
C ASN A 288 1.79 3.18 -26.42
N ASN A 289 2.24 2.21 -27.17
CA ASN A 289 2.82 0.96 -26.65
C ASN A 289 4.24 1.10 -26.03
N LYS A 290 4.72 2.31 -25.85
CA LYS A 290 6.00 2.61 -25.18
C LYS A 290 5.80 3.25 -23.81
N ILE A 291 4.56 3.48 -23.41
CA ILE A 291 4.19 4.08 -22.15
C ILE A 291 3.33 3.10 -21.36
N ALA A 292 3.70 2.85 -20.13
CA ALA A 292 2.91 2.05 -19.21
C ALA A 292 2.68 2.79 -17.89
N ILE A 293 1.69 2.33 -17.13
CA ILE A 293 1.38 2.82 -15.79
C ILE A 293 1.38 1.68 -14.78
N PHE A 294 1.85 1.98 -13.57
CA PHE A 294 1.73 1.14 -12.38
C PHE A 294 1.42 2.04 -11.19
N ASN A 295 0.15 2.28 -10.92
CA ASN A 295 -0.25 3.29 -9.94
C ASN A 295 -1.58 2.93 -9.24
N GLY A 296 -2.09 3.85 -8.39
CA GLY A 296 -3.39 3.71 -7.77
C GLY A 296 -3.48 2.70 -6.64
N LEU A 297 -2.37 2.32 -6.02
CA LEU A 297 -2.32 1.30 -4.95
C LEU A 297 -3.02 1.74 -3.65
N GLY A 298 -3.30 3.04 -3.49
CA GLY A 298 -4.06 3.61 -2.38
C GLY A 298 -3.47 3.23 -1.01
N SER A 299 -4.35 2.82 -0.09
CA SER A 299 -3.97 2.39 1.26
C SER A 299 -3.62 0.90 1.37
N LYS A 300 -3.70 0.13 0.28
CA LYS A 300 -3.51 -1.33 0.28
C LYS A 300 -2.29 -1.76 -0.56
N GLY A 301 -1.33 -0.86 -0.75
CA GLY A 301 -0.17 -1.11 -1.60
C GLY A 301 0.61 -2.37 -1.23
N ALA A 302 0.83 -2.64 0.05
CA ALA A 302 1.50 -3.85 0.51
C ALA A 302 0.77 -5.15 0.10
N LEU A 303 -0.56 -5.13 0.06
CA LEU A 303 -1.37 -6.27 -0.37
C LEU A 303 -1.44 -6.40 -1.91
N GLN A 304 -1.60 -5.27 -2.61
CA GLN A 304 -1.95 -5.27 -4.03
C GLN A 304 -0.73 -5.26 -4.97
N ALA A 305 0.38 -4.64 -4.56
CA ALA A 305 1.55 -4.46 -5.41
C ALA A 305 2.17 -5.78 -5.94
N PRO A 306 2.25 -6.88 -5.15
CA PRO A 306 2.77 -8.15 -5.66
C PRO A 306 1.97 -8.70 -6.85
N PHE A 307 0.65 -8.78 -6.70
CA PHE A 307 -0.25 -9.25 -7.77
C PHE A 307 -0.18 -8.32 -8.99
N ALA A 308 -0.33 -7.02 -8.79
CA ALA A 308 -0.27 -6.03 -9.85
C ALA A 308 1.05 -6.10 -10.64
N ALA A 309 2.19 -6.26 -9.95
CA ALA A 309 3.49 -6.36 -10.60
C ALA A 309 3.64 -7.64 -11.43
N VAL A 310 3.16 -8.77 -10.94
CA VAL A 310 3.16 -10.03 -11.68
C VAL A 310 2.29 -9.93 -12.94
N GLN A 311 1.10 -9.32 -12.82
CA GLN A 311 0.20 -9.10 -13.96
C GLN A 311 0.86 -8.21 -15.04
N LEU A 312 1.43 -7.07 -14.64
CA LEU A 312 2.08 -6.17 -15.60
C LEU A 312 3.28 -6.82 -16.27
N ILE A 313 4.12 -7.54 -15.53
CA ILE A 313 5.27 -8.26 -16.10
C ILE A 313 4.80 -9.34 -17.06
N GLY A 314 3.78 -10.11 -16.71
CA GLY A 314 3.17 -11.11 -17.60
C GLY A 314 2.69 -10.52 -18.91
N TYR A 315 2.07 -9.36 -18.85
CA TYR A 315 1.66 -8.60 -20.04
C TYR A 315 2.86 -8.14 -20.88
N LEU A 316 3.86 -7.50 -20.25
CA LEU A 316 5.02 -6.95 -20.96
C LEU A 316 5.92 -8.01 -21.61
N GLU A 317 6.02 -9.18 -21.00
CA GLU A 317 6.91 -10.26 -21.49
C GLU A 317 6.22 -11.24 -22.44
N ARG A 318 4.94 -11.51 -22.23
CA ARG A 318 4.24 -12.61 -22.89
C ARG A 318 2.88 -12.21 -23.49
N GLY A 319 2.49 -10.94 -23.39
CA GLY A 319 1.18 -10.48 -23.86
C GLY A 319 0.00 -11.05 -23.06
N GLN A 320 0.24 -11.53 -21.84
CA GLN A 320 -0.83 -12.07 -20.98
C GLN A 320 -1.83 -10.97 -20.62
N THR A 321 -3.10 -11.28 -20.71
CA THR A 321 -4.17 -10.33 -20.35
C THR A 321 -4.05 -9.91 -18.90
N ILE A 322 -4.06 -8.60 -18.66
CA ILE A 322 -4.16 -8.04 -17.30
C ILE A 322 -5.59 -8.28 -16.79
N HIS A 323 -5.71 -8.55 -15.49
CA HIS A 323 -7.02 -8.70 -14.87
C HIS A 323 -7.88 -7.44 -15.11
N PRO A 324 -9.13 -7.56 -15.62
CA PRO A 324 -9.95 -6.42 -16.08
C PRO A 324 -10.10 -5.31 -15.03
N GLU A 325 -10.13 -5.66 -13.76
CA GLU A 325 -10.27 -4.71 -12.66
C GLU A 325 -9.01 -3.87 -12.38
N PHE A 326 -7.86 -4.28 -12.91
CA PHE A 326 -6.58 -3.58 -12.75
C PHE A 326 -6.11 -2.95 -14.07
N ASP A 327 -6.69 -3.37 -15.18
CA ASP A 327 -6.28 -2.91 -16.50
C ASP A 327 -6.51 -1.39 -16.67
N VAL A 328 -5.51 -0.70 -17.20
CA VAL A 328 -5.61 0.70 -17.58
C VAL A 328 -6.67 0.95 -18.66
N CYS A 329 -6.95 -0.04 -19.50
CA CYS A 329 -7.95 0.04 -20.56
C CYS A 329 -9.40 -0.15 -20.10
N ARG A 330 -9.65 -0.38 -18.79
CA ARG A 330 -11.03 -0.52 -18.29
C ARG A 330 -11.85 0.74 -18.56
N LYS A 331 -13.02 0.56 -19.14
CA LYS A 331 -13.89 1.66 -19.65
C LYS A 331 -14.12 2.79 -18.64
N LEU A 332 -14.25 2.44 -17.36
CA LEU A 332 -14.52 3.40 -16.27
C LEU A 332 -13.47 4.52 -16.16
N LEU A 333 -12.22 4.27 -16.56
CA LEU A 333 -11.12 5.24 -16.46
C LEU A 333 -11.12 6.25 -17.62
N TRP A 334 -11.71 5.91 -18.77
CA TRP A 334 -11.65 6.70 -20.00
C TRP A 334 -13.00 7.35 -20.36
N GLN A 335 -14.03 7.12 -19.55
CA GLN A 335 -15.29 7.83 -19.67
C GLN A 335 -15.10 9.25 -19.14
N GLN A 336 -15.06 10.23 -20.04
CA GLN A 336 -15.29 11.61 -19.63
C GLN A 336 -16.68 11.68 -19.02
N ARG A 337 -16.81 12.15 -17.77
CA ARG A 337 -18.13 12.55 -17.27
C ARG A 337 -18.63 13.60 -18.26
N ARG A 338 -19.76 13.31 -18.90
CA ARG A 338 -20.59 14.37 -19.44
C ARG A 338 -20.88 15.27 -18.25
N SER A 339 -20.36 16.48 -18.29
CA SER A 339 -20.67 17.53 -17.35
C SER A 339 -22.17 17.77 -17.42
N ASP A 340 -22.90 17.34 -16.40
CA ASP A 340 -24.21 17.88 -16.07
C ASP A 340 -24.05 19.19 -15.35
#